data_023474f3be9ebf526782ae87943ad79b
#
_entry.id   023474f3be9ebf526782ae87943ad79b
#
_cell.length_a   1.000
_cell.length_b   1.000
_cell.length_c   1.000
_cell.angle_alpha   90.00
_cell.angle_beta   90.00
_cell.angle_gamma   90.00
#
_symmetry.space_group_name_H-M   'P 1'
#
loop_
_entity.id
_entity.type
_entity.pdbx_description
1 polymer ?
#
loop_
_entity_poly.entity_id
_entity_poly.type
_entity_poly.pdbx_seq_one_letter_code
_entity_poly.pdbx_strand_id
1 'polypeptide(L)'
;MRALLVCPEFPLSFWSFQKSCRLLGAKTVNPPLGLITVAALLPSEWELRLADLNTRSLTEEDWQWADLILISAMYIQRAGLLALVREAKRRGKTVVAGGPHPTSLPEAVLEAGCDFVVRGEGENTIPLLLEAMRHGKTGIIENGEKPDLTTSPIPRFDLLQLKDYVTFTIQTSRGCPFDCEFCDVVNLFGRTPRYKTPKQVIAELETLHRLGARGSAFICDDNFIGSKKHARAFLQELIPWLRSRGEPYRFLTQASVNLGQDPEMIDLMTAANLREVFIGIESPDENVLQTSHKYHNIKNPLLESLYTLKKNGMEVIGSFIIGLDGETKGAGERICAFIEQTDIPVTMLGVLQAAPHTSLWHRLEKEGRLRRDVGDDSGTFSALNYEPDRPEAEIMQEYIEAWDYLYEPSRYLARAYRYYLAMRPVRRAQAVGVESTLPMDRVPDQGLTLRRILIEVKAFLKILWWQGLRPSYRRQVWTQLLGMWRQNPTRFRQYFVTCVEGEDLFDMREIVREKATAIIKEWKIEVHAALQGRLSDLPLGPSTSSAIQDK
;
A
#
# COMPACT_ATOMS: atom_id res chain seq x y z
N MET A 1 -34.18 4.20 4.38
CA MET A 1 -33.30 4.90 3.42
C MET A 1 -32.44 3.85 2.71
N ARG A 2 -32.28 3.97 1.40
CA ARG A 2 -31.44 3.06 0.59
C ARG A 2 -30.11 3.74 0.33
N ALA A 3 -29.04 3.24 0.93
CA ALA A 3 -27.71 3.83 0.86
C ALA A 3 -26.76 2.95 0.04
N LEU A 4 -26.18 3.52 -1.00
CA LEU A 4 -25.18 2.89 -1.84
C LEU A 4 -23.77 3.37 -1.41
N LEU A 5 -22.98 2.42 -0.92
CA LEU A 5 -21.60 2.64 -0.55
C LEU A 5 -20.71 2.40 -1.77
N VAL A 6 -19.90 3.37 -2.15
CA VAL A 6 -19.08 3.32 -3.36
C VAL A 6 -17.60 3.48 -3.00
N CYS A 7 -16.79 2.51 -3.40
CA CYS A 7 -15.32 2.62 -3.42
C CYS A 7 -14.89 2.95 -4.85
N PRO A 8 -14.27 4.11 -5.12
CA PRO A 8 -13.74 4.41 -6.43
C PRO A 8 -12.67 3.40 -6.87
N GLU A 9 -12.48 3.26 -8.18
CA GLU A 9 -11.42 2.43 -8.73
C GLU A 9 -10.05 2.97 -8.32
N PHE A 10 -9.14 2.07 -7.95
CA PHE A 10 -7.73 2.41 -7.76
C PHE A 10 -7.04 2.51 -9.10
N PRO A 11 -6.34 3.61 -9.37
CA PRO A 11 -5.47 3.67 -10.55
C PRO A 11 -4.36 2.64 -10.43
N LEU A 12 -3.78 2.27 -11.57
CA LEU A 12 -2.71 1.30 -11.61
C LEU A 12 -1.52 1.76 -10.73
N SER A 13 -1.11 0.89 -9.82
CA SER A 13 -0.03 1.13 -8.87
C SER A 13 0.76 -0.14 -8.59
N PHE A 14 1.85 -0.02 -7.83
CA PHE A 14 2.63 -1.16 -7.33
C PHE A 14 1.74 -2.24 -6.68
N TRP A 15 0.68 -1.83 -5.97
CA TRP A 15 -0.21 -2.73 -5.22
C TRP A 15 -1.32 -3.37 -6.05
N SER A 16 -1.39 -3.07 -7.33
CA SER A 16 -2.51 -3.55 -8.17
C SER A 16 -2.47 -5.05 -8.43
N PHE A 17 -1.29 -5.65 -8.62
CA PHE A 17 -1.07 -7.08 -8.87
C PHE A 17 -2.13 -7.74 -9.77
N GLN A 18 -2.46 -7.08 -10.89
CA GLN A 18 -3.60 -7.46 -11.74
C GLN A 18 -3.46 -8.84 -12.36
N LYS A 19 -2.24 -9.24 -12.81
CA LYS A 19 -1.99 -10.57 -13.36
C LYS A 19 -2.13 -11.64 -12.28
N SER A 20 -1.55 -11.39 -11.10
CA SER A 20 -1.65 -12.26 -9.93
C SER A 20 -3.10 -12.43 -9.48
N CYS A 21 -3.88 -11.36 -9.38
CA CYS A 21 -5.31 -11.42 -9.08
C CYS A 21 -6.07 -12.31 -10.06
N ARG A 22 -5.87 -12.11 -11.37
CA ARG A 22 -6.53 -12.91 -12.42
C ARG A 22 -6.13 -14.39 -12.38
N LEU A 23 -4.88 -14.69 -12.03
CA LEU A 23 -4.40 -16.07 -11.86
C LEU A 23 -5.09 -16.76 -10.69
N LEU A 24 -5.33 -16.03 -9.60
CA LEU A 24 -6.02 -16.53 -8.41
C LEU A 24 -7.54 -16.52 -8.55
N GLY A 25 -8.07 -16.00 -9.67
CA GLY A 25 -9.53 -15.91 -9.92
C GLY A 25 -10.20 -14.80 -9.11
N ALA A 26 -9.43 -13.83 -8.62
CA ALA A 26 -9.88 -12.61 -7.97
C ALA A 26 -9.84 -11.41 -8.94
N LYS A 27 -10.40 -10.28 -8.53
CA LYS A 27 -10.44 -9.05 -9.32
C LYS A 27 -9.49 -7.98 -8.77
N THR A 28 -9.35 -7.94 -7.44
CA THR A 28 -8.49 -6.99 -6.73
C THR A 28 -7.86 -7.62 -5.50
N VAL A 29 -6.88 -6.95 -4.90
CA VAL A 29 -6.15 -7.48 -3.74
C VAL A 29 -6.97 -7.34 -2.46
N ASN A 30 -7.39 -6.13 -2.09
CA ASN A 30 -7.96 -5.81 -0.79
C ASN A 30 -9.41 -5.29 -0.88
N PRO A 31 -10.29 -5.66 0.07
CA PRO A 31 -11.62 -5.06 0.21
C PRO A 31 -11.54 -3.66 0.86
N PRO A 32 -12.57 -2.79 0.66
CA PRO A 32 -12.63 -1.46 1.23
C PRO A 32 -13.05 -1.46 2.72
N LEU A 33 -12.14 -1.87 3.62
CA LEU A 33 -12.42 -2.06 5.05
C LEU A 33 -13.08 -0.83 5.71
N GLY A 34 -12.54 0.38 5.46
CA GLY A 34 -13.07 1.60 6.05
C GLY A 34 -14.55 1.83 5.68
N LEU A 35 -14.90 1.56 4.43
CA LEU A 35 -16.26 1.76 3.94
C LEU A 35 -17.25 0.75 4.55
N ILE A 36 -16.88 -0.52 4.68
CA ILE A 36 -17.72 -1.53 5.34
C ILE A 36 -17.76 -1.37 6.87
N THR A 37 -16.76 -0.70 7.47
CA THR A 37 -16.82 -0.28 8.88
C THR A 37 -17.83 0.85 9.05
N VAL A 38 -17.81 1.86 8.18
CA VAL A 38 -18.84 2.91 8.15
C VAL A 38 -20.23 2.32 7.97
N ALA A 39 -20.38 1.33 7.09
CA ALA A 39 -21.67 0.63 6.91
C ALA A 39 -22.23 0.04 8.22
N ALA A 40 -21.36 -0.42 9.11
CA ALA A 40 -21.76 -0.96 10.41
C ALA A 40 -22.15 0.13 11.44
N LEU A 41 -21.84 1.39 11.18
CA LEU A 41 -22.20 2.54 12.01
C LEU A 41 -23.52 3.21 11.57
N LEU A 42 -24.03 2.84 10.38
CA LEU A 42 -25.30 3.36 9.87
C LEU A 42 -26.50 2.70 10.57
N PRO A 43 -27.67 3.36 10.59
CA PRO A 43 -28.86 2.79 11.19
C PRO A 43 -29.23 1.43 10.61
N SER A 44 -29.57 0.48 11.47
CA SER A 44 -29.86 -0.91 11.08
C SER A 44 -31.08 -1.07 10.16
N GLU A 45 -32.00 -0.09 10.16
CA GLU A 45 -33.18 -0.03 9.30
C GLU A 45 -32.86 0.48 7.89
N TRP A 46 -31.62 0.91 7.60
CA TRP A 46 -31.24 1.29 6.25
C TRP A 46 -30.91 0.06 5.41
N GLU A 47 -31.36 0.08 4.18
CA GLU A 47 -30.94 -0.90 3.19
C GLU A 47 -29.61 -0.47 2.59
N LEU A 48 -28.60 -1.35 2.66
CA LEU A 48 -27.24 -1.05 2.23
C LEU A 48 -26.83 -1.91 1.03
N ARG A 49 -26.23 -1.30 0.03
CA ARG A 49 -25.52 -1.98 -1.06
C ARG A 49 -24.08 -1.47 -1.16
N LEU A 50 -23.16 -2.35 -1.54
CA LEU A 50 -21.75 -1.99 -1.80
C LEU A 50 -21.46 -2.09 -3.30
N ALA A 51 -20.84 -1.05 -3.84
CA ALA A 51 -20.25 -1.01 -5.16
C ALA A 51 -18.74 -0.68 -5.04
N ASP A 52 -17.93 -1.73 -5.01
CA ASP A 52 -16.49 -1.57 -5.14
C ASP A 52 -16.13 -1.56 -6.63
N LEU A 53 -15.71 -0.39 -7.16
CA LEU A 53 -15.43 -0.22 -8.59
C LEU A 53 -14.17 -0.96 -9.04
N ASN A 54 -13.38 -1.49 -8.11
CA ASN A 54 -12.28 -2.41 -8.42
C ASN A 54 -12.80 -3.82 -8.77
N THR A 55 -14.07 -4.12 -8.48
CA THR A 55 -14.68 -5.44 -8.69
C THR A 55 -15.85 -5.41 -9.66
N ARG A 56 -16.60 -4.31 -9.75
CA ARG A 56 -17.73 -4.13 -10.66
C ARG A 56 -18.00 -2.66 -10.98
N SER A 57 -18.54 -2.39 -12.13
CA SER A 57 -19.05 -1.05 -12.47
C SER A 57 -20.39 -0.75 -11.80
N LEU A 58 -20.71 0.55 -11.67
CA LEU A 58 -22.06 1.01 -11.32
C LEU A 58 -23.03 0.77 -12.47
N THR A 59 -24.24 0.36 -12.15
CA THR A 59 -25.32 0.14 -13.10
C THR A 59 -26.41 1.23 -12.97
N GLU A 60 -27.26 1.38 -13.99
CA GLU A 60 -28.41 2.27 -13.87
C GLU A 60 -29.37 1.83 -12.74
N GLU A 61 -29.47 0.53 -12.45
CA GLU A 61 -30.24 0.02 -11.32
C GLU A 61 -29.68 0.53 -9.98
N ASP A 62 -28.34 0.53 -9.81
CA ASP A 62 -27.70 1.07 -8.59
C ASP A 62 -28.07 2.54 -8.38
N TRP A 63 -28.01 3.34 -9.45
CA TRP A 63 -28.35 4.77 -9.41
C TRP A 63 -29.83 5.01 -9.10
N GLN A 64 -30.73 4.24 -9.71
CA GLN A 64 -32.17 4.36 -9.47
C GLN A 64 -32.56 3.89 -8.07
N TRP A 65 -31.92 2.84 -7.57
CA TRP A 65 -32.21 2.26 -6.27
C TRP A 65 -31.78 3.18 -5.12
N ALA A 66 -30.64 3.85 -5.22
CA ALA A 66 -30.06 4.62 -4.13
C ALA A 66 -30.79 5.94 -3.87
N ASP A 67 -31.06 6.24 -2.60
CA ASP A 67 -31.49 7.55 -2.11
C ASP A 67 -30.25 8.39 -1.70
N LEU A 68 -29.20 7.73 -1.18
CA LEU A 68 -27.97 8.30 -0.65
C LEU A 68 -26.76 7.57 -1.22
N ILE A 69 -25.74 8.32 -1.61
CA ILE A 69 -24.45 7.80 -2.08
C ILE A 69 -23.38 8.13 -1.04
N LEU A 70 -22.72 7.11 -0.48
CA LEU A 70 -21.56 7.28 0.40
C LEU A 70 -20.30 6.85 -0.34
N ILE A 71 -19.31 7.73 -0.45
CA ILE A 71 -18.06 7.47 -1.16
C ILE A 71 -16.90 7.57 -0.18
N SER A 72 -16.01 6.58 -0.17
CA SER A 72 -14.76 6.66 0.60
C SER A 72 -13.57 6.54 -0.34
N ALA A 73 -12.59 7.46 -0.22
CA ALA A 73 -11.45 7.50 -1.12
C ALA A 73 -10.13 7.81 -0.43
N MET A 74 -9.07 7.16 -0.92
CA MET A 74 -7.67 7.49 -0.68
C MET A 74 -7.23 8.64 -1.60
N TYR A 75 -6.07 9.25 -1.35
CA TYR A 75 -5.51 10.33 -2.21
C TYR A 75 -5.43 9.91 -3.68
N ILE A 76 -4.90 8.74 -3.94
CA ILE A 76 -4.73 8.18 -5.29
C ILE A 76 -6.06 7.99 -6.05
N GLN A 77 -7.20 7.97 -5.34
CA GLN A 77 -8.53 7.83 -5.94
C GLN A 77 -9.25 9.18 -6.16
N ARG A 78 -8.56 10.32 -5.96
CA ARG A 78 -9.14 11.66 -6.05
C ARG A 78 -9.95 11.89 -7.32
N ALA A 79 -9.35 11.62 -8.47
CA ALA A 79 -10.01 11.82 -9.76
C ALA A 79 -11.33 11.05 -9.87
N GLY A 80 -11.32 9.78 -9.48
CA GLY A 80 -12.51 8.92 -9.43
C GLY A 80 -13.56 9.41 -8.44
N LEU A 81 -13.13 9.85 -7.24
CA LEU A 81 -14.01 10.45 -6.24
C LEU A 81 -14.76 11.67 -6.79
N LEU A 82 -14.02 12.66 -7.33
CA LEU A 82 -14.61 13.91 -7.83
C LEU A 82 -15.54 13.66 -9.03
N ALA A 83 -15.19 12.72 -9.90
CA ALA A 83 -16.06 12.31 -11.01
C ALA A 83 -17.36 11.68 -10.51
N LEU A 84 -17.30 10.80 -9.51
CA LEU A 84 -18.47 10.16 -8.90
C LEU A 84 -19.37 11.17 -8.18
N VAL A 85 -18.79 12.12 -7.44
CA VAL A 85 -19.56 13.20 -6.79
C VAL A 85 -20.34 13.99 -7.83
N ARG A 86 -19.68 14.47 -8.90
CA ARG A 86 -20.33 15.24 -9.99
C ARG A 86 -21.44 14.43 -10.66
N GLU A 87 -21.21 13.16 -10.97
CA GLU A 87 -22.20 12.28 -11.60
C GLU A 87 -23.40 12.03 -10.67
N ALA A 88 -23.18 11.77 -9.39
CA ALA A 88 -24.25 11.61 -8.42
C ALA A 88 -25.10 12.89 -8.29
N LYS A 89 -24.47 14.07 -8.25
CA LYS A 89 -25.17 15.36 -8.21
C LYS A 89 -25.96 15.63 -9.50
N ARG A 90 -25.40 15.31 -10.68
CA ARG A 90 -26.11 15.40 -11.95
C ARG A 90 -27.40 14.56 -11.97
N ARG A 91 -27.40 13.44 -11.23
CA ARG A 91 -28.54 12.54 -11.04
C ARG A 91 -29.47 12.94 -9.88
N GLY A 92 -29.23 14.07 -9.24
CA GLY A 92 -30.05 14.57 -8.13
C GLY A 92 -29.91 13.77 -6.84
N LYS A 93 -28.81 13.05 -6.64
CA LYS A 93 -28.57 12.24 -5.43
C LYS A 93 -27.95 13.07 -4.33
N THR A 94 -28.24 12.71 -3.07
CA THR A 94 -27.53 13.19 -1.90
C THR A 94 -26.19 12.44 -1.79
N VAL A 95 -25.08 13.16 -1.58
CA VAL A 95 -23.73 12.61 -1.58
C VAL A 95 -23.02 12.90 -0.27
N VAL A 96 -22.44 11.85 0.30
CA VAL A 96 -21.54 11.89 1.46
C VAL A 96 -20.17 11.39 1.00
N ALA A 97 -19.11 12.13 1.27
CA ALA A 97 -17.74 11.70 1.00
C ALA A 97 -16.91 11.66 2.28
N GLY A 98 -16.09 10.63 2.44
CA GLY A 98 -15.18 10.44 3.58
C GLY A 98 -13.92 9.67 3.19
N GLY A 99 -13.10 9.35 4.17
CA GLY A 99 -11.80 8.69 3.99
C GLY A 99 -10.63 9.66 3.95
N PRO A 100 -9.40 9.19 3.70
CA PRO A 100 -8.18 10.00 3.78
C PRO A 100 -8.19 11.25 2.93
N HIS A 101 -8.58 11.16 1.64
CA HIS A 101 -8.58 12.33 0.77
C HIS A 101 -9.60 13.41 1.21
N PRO A 102 -10.90 13.11 1.43
CA PRO A 102 -11.85 14.10 1.94
C PRO A 102 -11.48 14.65 3.33
N THR A 103 -10.79 13.87 4.16
CA THR A 103 -10.31 14.34 5.46
C THR A 103 -9.26 15.43 5.32
N SER A 104 -8.33 15.31 4.39
CA SER A 104 -7.23 16.25 4.25
C SER A 104 -7.54 17.41 3.29
N LEU A 105 -8.36 17.16 2.26
CA LEU A 105 -8.69 18.15 1.20
C LEU A 105 -10.21 18.22 0.98
N PRO A 106 -10.99 18.67 1.99
CA PRO A 106 -12.45 18.69 1.92
C PRO A 106 -12.99 19.71 0.90
N GLU A 107 -12.25 20.83 0.67
CA GLU A 107 -12.69 21.94 -0.18
C GLU A 107 -12.94 21.46 -1.62
N ALA A 108 -12.01 20.74 -2.21
CA ALA A 108 -12.13 20.21 -3.57
C ALA A 108 -13.35 19.26 -3.73
N VAL A 109 -13.71 18.56 -2.66
CA VAL A 109 -14.86 17.64 -2.66
C VAL A 109 -16.18 18.42 -2.55
N LEU A 110 -16.20 19.49 -1.74
CA LEU A 110 -17.36 20.42 -1.68
C LEU A 110 -17.57 21.16 -3.00
N GLU A 111 -16.50 21.66 -3.61
CA GLU A 111 -16.54 22.32 -4.93
C GLU A 111 -17.06 21.40 -6.04
N ALA A 112 -16.83 20.10 -5.92
CA ALA A 112 -17.42 19.10 -6.83
C ALA A 112 -18.94 18.91 -6.61
N GLY A 113 -19.53 19.51 -5.57
CA GLY A 113 -20.95 19.52 -5.25
C GLY A 113 -21.37 18.51 -4.17
N CYS A 114 -20.44 17.94 -3.40
CA CYS A 114 -20.75 17.01 -2.32
C CYS A 114 -21.60 17.69 -1.23
N ASP A 115 -22.65 17.03 -0.75
CA ASP A 115 -23.52 17.60 0.28
C ASP A 115 -22.88 17.53 1.67
N PHE A 116 -22.19 16.43 1.99
CA PHE A 116 -21.54 16.20 3.27
C PHE A 116 -20.12 15.68 3.07
N VAL A 117 -19.14 16.36 3.63
CA VAL A 117 -17.75 15.88 3.68
C VAL A 117 -17.42 15.49 5.12
N VAL A 118 -17.22 14.18 5.34
CA VAL A 118 -16.91 13.62 6.66
C VAL A 118 -15.40 13.60 6.84
N ARG A 119 -14.89 14.41 7.77
CA ARG A 119 -13.47 14.48 8.11
C ARG A 119 -13.17 13.67 9.37
N GLY A 120 -12.19 12.78 9.28
CA GLY A 120 -11.74 11.95 10.40
C GLY A 120 -12.41 10.56 10.42
N GLU A 121 -12.40 9.96 11.59
CA GLU A 121 -12.78 8.57 11.78
C GLU A 121 -14.29 8.40 12.00
N GLY A 122 -14.87 7.41 11.33
CA GLY A 122 -16.32 7.22 11.25
C GLY A 122 -17.02 7.01 12.60
N GLU A 123 -16.33 6.39 13.56
CA GLU A 123 -16.90 6.09 14.88
C GLU A 123 -17.41 7.37 15.59
N ASN A 124 -16.70 8.48 15.47
CA ASN A 124 -17.11 9.76 16.06
C ASN A 124 -17.91 10.64 15.10
N THR A 125 -17.71 10.50 13.79
CA THR A 125 -18.27 11.45 12.81
C THR A 125 -19.59 11.00 12.20
N ILE A 126 -19.86 9.68 12.09
CA ILE A 126 -21.14 9.19 11.56
C ILE A 126 -22.34 9.59 12.42
N PRO A 127 -22.31 9.53 13.76
CA PRO A 127 -23.42 10.07 14.58
C PRO A 127 -23.71 11.54 14.29
N LEU A 128 -22.68 12.37 14.10
CA LEU A 128 -22.84 13.80 13.77
C LEU A 128 -23.41 14.00 12.35
N LEU A 129 -22.98 13.18 11.38
CA LEU A 129 -23.55 13.17 10.05
C LEU A 129 -25.05 12.88 10.09
N LEU A 130 -25.47 11.84 10.81
CA LEU A 130 -26.87 11.47 10.93
C LEU A 130 -27.71 12.56 11.60
N GLU A 131 -27.15 13.27 12.55
CA GLU A 131 -27.78 14.44 13.19
C GLU A 131 -27.91 15.60 12.19
N ALA A 132 -26.83 15.94 11.48
CA ALA A 132 -26.85 16.98 10.45
C ALA A 132 -27.88 16.69 9.35
N MET A 133 -27.95 15.44 8.88
CA MET A 133 -28.96 15.02 7.89
C MET A 133 -30.40 15.21 8.41
N ARG A 134 -30.68 14.87 9.68
CA ARG A 134 -32.00 15.06 10.28
C ARG A 134 -32.40 16.54 10.35
N HIS A 135 -31.43 17.44 10.50
CA HIS A 135 -31.66 18.89 10.58
C HIS A 135 -31.51 19.61 9.22
N GLY A 136 -31.30 18.86 8.12
CA GLY A 136 -31.11 19.46 6.78
C GLY A 136 -29.86 20.35 6.65
N LYS A 137 -28.85 20.18 7.54
CA LYS A 137 -27.57 20.91 7.48
C LYS A 137 -26.60 20.14 6.58
N THR A 138 -25.93 20.85 5.68
CA THR A 138 -24.91 20.31 4.77
C THR A 138 -23.53 20.89 5.07
N GLY A 139 -22.47 20.35 4.45
CA GLY A 139 -21.09 20.86 4.57
C GLY A 139 -20.13 19.88 5.24
N ILE A 140 -19.12 20.41 5.91
CA ILE A 140 -18.11 19.60 6.61
C ILE A 140 -18.65 19.09 7.93
N ILE A 141 -18.51 17.79 8.13
CA ILE A 141 -18.84 17.09 9.38
C ILE A 141 -17.51 16.58 9.97
N GLU A 142 -17.12 17.14 11.11
CA GLU A 142 -15.86 16.78 11.75
C GLU A 142 -16.00 16.67 13.28
N ASN A 143 -15.11 15.87 13.87
CA ASN A 143 -14.92 15.78 15.31
C ASN A 143 -13.40 15.88 15.57
N GLY A 144 -12.96 16.81 16.40
CA GLY A 144 -11.55 17.00 16.70
C GLY A 144 -10.90 15.88 17.51
N GLU A 145 -11.69 15.00 18.10
CA GLU A 145 -11.22 13.90 18.93
C GLU A 145 -11.07 12.59 18.14
N LYS A 146 -10.02 11.83 18.46
CA LYS A 146 -9.84 10.49 17.92
C LYS A 146 -10.68 9.50 18.72
N PRO A 147 -11.42 8.56 18.07
CA PRO A 147 -12.29 7.61 18.76
C PRO A 147 -11.51 6.58 19.60
N ASP A 148 -12.16 6.08 20.64
CA ASP A 148 -11.75 4.85 21.30
C ASP A 148 -12.11 3.65 20.40
N LEU A 149 -11.10 2.90 19.94
CA LEU A 149 -11.31 1.77 19.04
C LEU A 149 -12.01 0.58 19.71
N THR A 150 -12.15 0.57 21.04
CA THR A 150 -12.95 -0.44 21.72
C THR A 150 -14.45 -0.30 21.42
N THR A 151 -14.87 0.84 20.87
CA THR A 151 -16.25 1.08 20.42
C THR A 151 -16.47 0.78 18.93
N SER A 152 -15.40 0.48 18.18
CA SER A 152 -15.50 0.21 16.74
C SER A 152 -16.29 -1.08 16.49
N PRO A 153 -17.30 -1.05 15.59
CA PRO A 153 -18.14 -2.22 15.32
C PRO A 153 -17.40 -3.28 14.49
N ILE A 154 -17.94 -4.48 14.44
CA ILE A 154 -17.54 -5.49 13.45
C ILE A 154 -17.94 -4.97 12.06
N PRO A 155 -16.99 -4.86 11.11
CA PRO A 155 -17.31 -4.41 9.75
C PRO A 155 -18.36 -5.29 9.06
N ARG A 156 -19.14 -4.72 8.16
CA ARG A 156 -20.17 -5.41 7.38
C ARG A 156 -19.54 -6.27 6.27
N PHE A 157 -18.79 -7.31 6.67
CA PHE A 157 -18.17 -8.27 5.75
C PHE A 157 -19.19 -9.02 4.87
N ASP A 158 -20.43 -9.08 5.29
CA ASP A 158 -21.55 -9.66 4.54
C ASP A 158 -21.89 -8.90 3.24
N LEU A 159 -21.48 -7.62 3.13
CA LEU A 159 -21.63 -6.83 1.90
C LEU A 159 -20.58 -7.18 0.83
N LEU A 160 -19.53 -7.91 1.19
CA LEU A 160 -18.45 -8.26 0.27
C LEU A 160 -18.77 -9.50 -0.56
N GLN A 161 -18.40 -9.48 -1.83
CA GLN A 161 -18.26 -10.68 -2.64
C GLN A 161 -16.85 -11.26 -2.42
N LEU A 162 -16.68 -12.07 -1.35
CA LEU A 162 -15.36 -12.52 -0.87
C LEU A 162 -14.46 -13.12 -1.95
N LYS A 163 -15.05 -13.79 -2.96
CA LYS A 163 -14.31 -14.39 -4.09
C LYS A 163 -13.61 -13.38 -5.01
N ASP A 164 -14.00 -12.10 -4.93
CA ASP A 164 -13.45 -11.04 -5.78
C ASP A 164 -12.13 -10.47 -5.22
N TYR A 165 -11.75 -10.86 -3.99
CA TYR A 165 -10.56 -10.36 -3.30
C TYR A 165 -9.53 -11.46 -3.05
N VAL A 166 -8.24 -11.10 -3.16
CA VAL A 166 -7.12 -12.01 -2.85
C VAL A 166 -6.94 -12.14 -1.35
N THR A 167 -7.11 -11.03 -0.62
CA THR A 167 -6.94 -10.97 0.84
C THR A 167 -8.22 -10.51 1.53
N PHE A 168 -8.32 -10.78 2.83
CA PHE A 168 -9.29 -10.16 3.72
C PHE A 168 -8.57 -9.15 4.59
N THR A 169 -9.21 -8.03 4.86
CA THR A 169 -8.57 -6.96 5.63
C THR A 169 -9.22 -6.82 6.99
N ILE A 170 -8.40 -6.79 8.04
CA ILE A 170 -8.78 -6.45 9.41
C ILE A 170 -7.84 -5.38 9.95
N GLN A 171 -8.20 -4.75 11.04
CA GLN A 171 -7.38 -3.73 11.69
C GLN A 171 -7.39 -3.94 13.20
N THR A 172 -6.21 -3.96 13.83
CA THR A 172 -6.08 -4.09 15.28
C THR A 172 -5.79 -2.75 15.96
N SER A 173 -5.15 -1.82 15.23
CA SER A 173 -4.77 -0.51 15.75
C SER A 173 -4.81 0.58 14.68
N ARG A 174 -4.87 1.85 15.12
CA ARG A 174 -4.69 3.05 14.30
C ARG A 174 -3.71 4.00 14.99
N GLY A 175 -2.85 4.63 14.20
CA GLY A 175 -1.82 5.56 14.64
C GLY A 175 -0.46 4.89 14.81
N CYS A 176 0.59 5.72 14.76
CA CYS A 176 1.98 5.28 14.80
C CYS A 176 2.77 6.16 15.79
N PRO A 177 3.62 5.60 16.68
CA PRO A 177 4.36 6.39 17.65
C PRO A 177 5.52 7.18 17.05
N PHE A 178 5.88 6.90 15.81
CA PHE A 178 6.98 7.58 15.11
C PHE A 178 6.51 8.89 14.46
N ASP A 179 7.48 9.72 14.05
CA ASP A 179 7.28 11.09 13.57
C ASP A 179 8.01 11.35 12.25
N CYS A 180 7.90 10.40 11.33
CA CYS A 180 8.48 10.55 9.99
C CYS A 180 7.81 11.73 9.29
N GLU A 181 8.59 12.72 8.81
CA GLU A 181 8.05 13.99 8.34
C GLU A 181 7.13 13.89 7.11
N PHE A 182 7.36 12.87 6.27
CA PHE A 182 6.58 12.61 5.05
C PHE A 182 5.31 11.79 5.28
N CYS A 183 5.12 11.23 6.50
CA CYS A 183 4.09 10.24 6.75
C CYS A 183 2.76 10.86 7.15
N ASP A 184 1.70 10.55 6.41
CA ASP A 184 0.35 11.06 6.64
C ASP A 184 -0.38 10.38 7.82
N VAL A 185 0.11 9.25 8.31
CA VAL A 185 -0.49 8.51 9.44
C VAL A 185 -0.61 9.39 10.68
N VAL A 186 0.41 10.22 10.97
CA VAL A 186 0.40 11.14 12.12
C VAL A 186 -0.72 12.14 12.00
N ASN A 187 -0.94 12.67 10.80
CA ASN A 187 -2.00 13.61 10.51
C ASN A 187 -3.40 12.96 10.60
N LEU A 188 -3.59 11.83 9.96
CA LEU A 188 -4.88 11.12 9.90
C LEU A 188 -5.27 10.49 11.24
N PHE A 189 -4.35 9.78 11.90
CA PHE A 189 -4.65 8.92 13.05
C PHE A 189 -3.93 9.29 14.35
N GLY A 190 -2.93 10.17 14.27
CA GLY A 190 -2.17 10.66 15.43
C GLY A 190 -0.98 9.78 15.82
N ARG A 191 -0.17 10.31 16.76
CA ARG A 191 1.06 9.67 17.26
C ARG A 191 0.83 8.72 18.44
N THR A 192 -0.37 8.73 19.02
CA THR A 192 -0.73 7.80 20.10
C THR A 192 -1.53 6.65 19.51
N PRO A 193 -0.93 5.46 19.33
CA PRO A 193 -1.65 4.32 18.79
C PRO A 193 -2.82 3.92 19.69
N ARG A 194 -3.96 3.67 19.10
CA ARG A 194 -5.20 3.19 19.75
C ARG A 194 -5.49 1.79 19.26
N TYR A 195 -6.08 0.97 20.10
CA TYR A 195 -6.17 -0.47 19.88
C TYR A 195 -7.59 -0.98 20.08
N LYS A 196 -8.00 -1.90 19.24
CA LYS A 196 -9.11 -2.80 19.53
C LYS A 196 -8.68 -3.81 20.59
N THR A 197 -9.62 -4.31 21.36
CA THR A 197 -9.33 -5.45 22.24
C THR A 197 -9.06 -6.71 21.40
N PRO A 198 -8.21 -7.65 21.87
CA PRO A 198 -8.00 -8.92 21.18
C PRO A 198 -9.32 -9.66 20.88
N LYS A 199 -10.28 -9.63 21.81
CA LYS A 199 -11.60 -10.26 21.63
C LYS A 199 -12.41 -9.66 20.48
N GLN A 200 -12.34 -8.33 20.29
CA GLN A 200 -13.02 -7.69 19.13
C GLN A 200 -12.41 -8.19 17.82
N VAL A 201 -11.08 -8.22 17.70
CA VAL A 201 -10.42 -8.68 16.49
C VAL A 201 -10.70 -10.16 16.21
N ILE A 202 -10.69 -10.99 17.25
CA ILE A 202 -11.09 -12.41 17.12
C ILE A 202 -12.56 -12.54 16.66
N ALA A 203 -13.47 -11.68 17.12
CA ALA A 203 -14.87 -11.68 16.66
C ALA A 203 -15.01 -11.29 15.18
N GLU A 204 -14.17 -10.36 14.69
CA GLU A 204 -14.09 -10.02 13.26
C GLU A 204 -13.61 -11.23 12.44
N LEU A 205 -12.54 -11.89 12.88
CA LEU A 205 -11.99 -13.10 12.25
C LEU A 205 -13.01 -14.26 12.26
N GLU A 206 -13.75 -14.43 13.36
CA GLU A 206 -14.82 -15.42 13.46
C GLU A 206 -15.97 -15.14 12.48
N THR A 207 -16.30 -13.86 12.30
CA THR A 207 -17.33 -13.45 11.33
C THR A 207 -16.87 -13.74 9.90
N LEU A 208 -15.64 -13.40 9.54
CA LEU A 208 -15.03 -13.75 8.25
C LEU A 208 -14.99 -15.27 8.05
N HIS A 209 -14.61 -16.02 9.09
CA HIS A 209 -14.56 -17.48 9.04
C HIS A 209 -15.94 -18.11 8.76
N ARG A 210 -16.99 -17.61 9.42
CA ARG A 210 -18.39 -18.07 9.21
C ARG A 210 -18.90 -17.74 7.81
N LEU A 211 -18.48 -16.59 7.23
CA LEU A 211 -18.78 -16.22 5.85
C LEU A 211 -17.98 -17.03 4.81
N GLY A 212 -17.10 -17.93 5.25
CA GLY A 212 -16.32 -18.80 4.37
C GLY A 212 -14.98 -18.22 3.91
N ALA A 213 -14.54 -17.08 4.45
CA ALA A 213 -13.22 -16.53 4.16
C ALA A 213 -12.11 -17.49 4.59
N ARG A 214 -11.14 -17.72 3.71
CA ARG A 214 -9.96 -18.56 3.92
C ARG A 214 -8.79 -18.01 3.12
N GLY A 215 -7.57 -18.15 3.63
CA GLY A 215 -6.36 -17.76 2.88
C GLY A 215 -5.61 -16.59 3.49
N SER A 216 -5.24 -15.60 2.69
CA SER A 216 -4.46 -14.46 3.17
C SER A 216 -5.34 -13.41 3.85
N ALA A 217 -4.88 -12.89 4.97
CA ALA A 217 -5.53 -11.80 5.70
C ALA A 217 -4.50 -10.67 5.95
N PHE A 218 -4.87 -9.45 5.59
CA PHE A 218 -4.05 -8.26 5.82
C PHE A 218 -4.49 -7.57 7.11
N ILE A 219 -3.57 -7.48 8.07
CA ILE A 219 -3.72 -6.64 9.25
C ILE A 219 -3.21 -5.26 8.85
N CYS A 220 -4.12 -4.35 8.51
CA CYS A 220 -3.81 -3.04 7.92
C CYS A 220 -3.48 -1.97 8.98
N ASP A 221 -2.77 -2.37 10.03
CA ASP A 221 -2.26 -1.45 11.05
C ASP A 221 -1.15 -0.58 10.49
N ASP A 222 -1.06 0.67 10.92
CA ASP A 222 0.01 1.58 10.51
C ASP A 222 1.39 1.13 11.00
N ASN A 223 1.44 0.47 12.16
CA ASN A 223 2.59 -0.23 12.70
C ASN A 223 2.12 -1.26 13.73
N PHE A 224 2.06 -2.52 13.33
CA PHE A 224 1.56 -3.62 14.17
C PHE A 224 2.29 -3.73 15.51
N ILE A 225 3.60 -3.46 15.54
CA ILE A 225 4.42 -3.49 16.75
C ILE A 225 4.58 -2.11 17.40
N GLY A 226 3.77 -1.13 17.02
CA GLY A 226 3.75 0.20 17.64
C GLY A 226 3.58 0.18 19.16
N SER A 227 2.87 -0.85 19.67
CA SER A 227 2.94 -1.29 21.07
C SER A 227 3.16 -2.79 21.15
N LYS A 228 4.36 -3.20 21.50
CA LYS A 228 4.72 -4.61 21.68
C LYS A 228 3.82 -5.34 22.69
N LYS A 229 3.34 -4.63 23.71
CA LYS A 229 2.42 -5.17 24.72
C LYS A 229 1.09 -5.60 24.09
N HIS A 230 0.49 -4.73 23.28
CA HIS A 230 -0.80 -5.02 22.61
C HIS A 230 -0.64 -6.09 21.53
N ALA A 231 0.43 -6.03 20.73
CA ALA A 231 0.73 -7.06 19.74
C ALA A 231 0.87 -8.45 20.38
N ARG A 232 1.62 -8.57 21.49
CA ARG A 232 1.75 -9.83 22.22
C ARG A 232 0.41 -10.33 22.76
N ALA A 233 -0.38 -9.46 23.39
CA ALA A 233 -1.69 -9.84 23.91
C ALA A 233 -2.63 -10.36 22.80
N PHE A 234 -2.65 -9.69 21.65
CA PHE A 234 -3.43 -10.15 20.51
C PHE A 234 -2.95 -11.50 19.97
N LEU A 235 -1.63 -11.65 19.76
CA LEU A 235 -1.06 -12.90 19.23
C LEU A 235 -1.30 -14.08 20.17
N GLN A 236 -1.27 -13.86 21.50
CA GLN A 236 -1.54 -14.89 22.50
C GLN A 236 -3.00 -15.40 22.43
N GLU A 237 -3.96 -14.57 22.06
CA GLU A 237 -5.34 -15.01 21.83
C GLU A 237 -5.54 -15.55 20.40
N LEU A 238 -4.86 -15.00 19.43
CA LEU A 238 -4.97 -15.41 18.02
C LEU A 238 -4.47 -16.85 17.79
N ILE A 239 -3.34 -17.22 18.38
CA ILE A 239 -2.72 -18.54 18.19
C ILE A 239 -3.68 -19.69 18.55
N PRO A 240 -4.28 -19.75 19.75
CA PRO A 240 -5.21 -20.83 20.09
C PRO A 240 -6.48 -20.80 19.23
N TRP A 241 -6.95 -19.61 18.86
CA TRP A 241 -8.10 -19.47 17.97
C TRP A 241 -7.81 -20.07 16.58
N LEU A 242 -6.67 -19.77 15.97
CA LEU A 242 -6.24 -20.33 14.70
C LEU A 242 -6.15 -21.85 14.75
N ARG A 243 -5.51 -22.39 15.78
CA ARG A 243 -5.35 -23.84 15.97
C ARG A 243 -6.69 -24.57 16.06
N SER A 244 -7.63 -24.02 16.83
CA SER A 244 -8.95 -24.62 17.00
C SER A 244 -9.76 -24.69 15.71
N ARG A 245 -9.36 -23.94 14.66
CA ARG A 245 -10.05 -23.85 13.35
C ARG A 245 -9.22 -24.37 12.18
N GLY A 246 -8.13 -25.14 12.46
CA GLY A 246 -7.26 -25.68 11.40
C GLY A 246 -6.43 -24.64 10.66
N GLU A 247 -6.11 -23.51 11.33
CA GLU A 247 -5.25 -22.44 10.79
C GLU A 247 -5.74 -21.87 9.46
N PRO A 248 -6.94 -21.30 9.39
CA PRO A 248 -7.59 -20.90 8.14
C PRO A 248 -6.91 -19.73 7.45
N TYR A 249 -6.05 -18.97 8.15
CA TYR A 249 -5.44 -17.74 7.67
C TYR A 249 -3.92 -17.74 7.74
N ARG A 250 -3.32 -17.07 6.75
CA ARG A 250 -1.97 -16.55 6.78
C ARG A 250 -2.06 -15.02 6.82
N PHE A 251 -1.28 -14.39 7.68
CA PHE A 251 -1.33 -12.95 7.85
C PHE A 251 -0.10 -12.25 7.26
N LEU A 252 -0.36 -11.04 6.79
CA LEU A 252 0.63 -10.02 6.48
C LEU A 252 0.28 -8.73 7.24
N THR A 253 1.27 -7.90 7.55
CA THR A 253 1.07 -6.62 8.22
C THR A 253 2.18 -5.63 7.92
N GLN A 254 2.04 -4.40 8.40
CA GLN A 254 3.11 -3.39 8.39
C GLN A 254 3.81 -3.36 9.75
N ALA A 255 5.12 -3.29 9.73
CA ALA A 255 5.94 -3.21 10.94
C ALA A 255 7.17 -2.34 10.72
N SER A 256 7.69 -1.74 11.79
CA SER A 256 8.97 -1.05 11.76
C SER A 256 10.14 -2.02 11.88
N VAL A 257 11.31 -1.61 11.39
CA VAL A 257 12.52 -2.47 11.28
C VAL A 257 13.01 -3.02 12.62
N ASN A 258 12.70 -2.34 13.73
CA ASN A 258 13.05 -2.80 15.09
C ASN A 258 12.37 -4.13 15.49
N LEU A 259 11.48 -4.68 14.65
CA LEU A 259 11.01 -6.05 14.76
C LEU A 259 12.17 -7.04 14.70
N GLY A 260 13.20 -6.78 13.88
CA GLY A 260 14.39 -7.62 13.77
C GLY A 260 15.21 -7.75 15.06
N GLN A 261 15.00 -6.86 16.03
CA GLN A 261 15.65 -6.87 17.34
C GLN A 261 14.81 -7.56 18.44
N ASP A 262 13.66 -8.18 18.07
CA ASP A 262 12.75 -8.82 19.03
C ASP A 262 12.46 -10.28 18.62
N PRO A 263 13.36 -11.23 18.91
CA PRO A 263 13.19 -12.64 18.55
C PRO A 263 11.90 -13.26 19.11
N GLU A 264 11.48 -12.88 20.33
CA GLU A 264 10.25 -13.39 20.93
C GLU A 264 9.00 -12.93 20.14
N MET A 265 8.98 -11.67 19.68
CA MET A 265 7.90 -11.17 18.86
C MET A 265 7.87 -11.89 17.52
N ILE A 266 9.01 -12.11 16.88
CA ILE A 266 9.11 -12.86 15.62
C ILE A 266 8.58 -14.29 15.82
N ASP A 267 8.93 -14.95 16.92
CA ASP A 267 8.44 -16.29 17.21
C ASP A 267 6.92 -16.31 17.43
N LEU A 268 6.35 -15.34 18.15
CA LEU A 268 4.90 -15.22 18.32
C LEU A 268 4.19 -14.93 16.99
N MET A 269 4.71 -14.00 16.18
CA MET A 269 4.15 -13.68 14.87
C MET A 269 4.16 -14.90 13.94
N THR A 270 5.30 -15.61 13.86
CA THR A 270 5.39 -16.83 13.04
C THR A 270 4.48 -17.94 13.55
N ALA A 271 4.31 -18.06 14.87
CA ALA A 271 3.38 -18.99 15.51
C ALA A 271 1.91 -18.68 15.18
N ALA A 272 1.57 -17.41 15.03
CA ALA A 272 0.27 -16.93 14.60
C ALA A 272 0.09 -16.92 13.06
N ASN A 273 0.98 -17.56 12.32
CA ASN A 273 0.97 -17.57 10.86
C ASN A 273 1.09 -16.16 10.20
N LEU A 274 1.57 -15.18 10.96
CA LEU A 274 1.88 -13.83 10.51
C LEU A 274 3.35 -13.81 10.06
N ARG A 275 3.59 -14.03 8.77
CA ARG A 275 4.93 -14.30 8.23
C ARG A 275 5.39 -13.32 7.19
N GLU A 276 4.55 -12.40 6.81
CA GLU A 276 4.86 -11.41 5.81
C GLU A 276 4.73 -10.03 6.42
N VAL A 277 5.76 -9.21 6.25
CA VAL A 277 5.82 -7.86 6.83
C VAL A 277 6.27 -6.86 5.78
N PHE A 278 5.49 -5.79 5.65
CA PHE A 278 5.90 -4.60 4.92
C PHE A 278 6.70 -3.69 5.85
N ILE A 279 7.91 -3.33 5.45
CA ILE A 279 8.83 -2.50 6.25
C ILE A 279 9.26 -1.29 5.44
N GLY A 280 8.96 -0.10 5.97
CA GLY A 280 9.51 1.16 5.47
C GLY A 280 10.99 1.27 5.80
N ILE A 281 11.86 1.09 4.81
CA ILE A 281 13.31 1.27 4.92
C ILE A 281 13.68 2.69 4.51
N GLU A 282 13.07 3.18 3.47
CA GLU A 282 13.11 4.46 2.78
C GLU A 282 14.45 4.75 2.11
N SER A 283 15.56 4.70 2.84
CA SER A 283 16.90 4.93 2.31
C SER A 283 17.93 4.09 3.07
N PRO A 284 19.01 3.64 2.42
CA PRO A 284 20.18 3.09 3.11
C PRO A 284 21.05 4.17 3.75
N ASP A 285 20.85 5.45 3.42
CA ASP A 285 21.70 6.56 3.84
C ASP A 285 21.21 7.14 5.18
N GLU A 286 22.03 7.04 6.24
CA GLU A 286 21.66 7.50 7.58
C GLU A 286 21.34 9.01 7.64
N ASN A 287 22.08 9.84 6.89
CA ASN A 287 21.83 11.28 6.83
C ASN A 287 20.43 11.58 6.30
N VAL A 288 19.99 10.86 5.26
CA VAL A 288 18.67 10.99 4.66
C VAL A 288 17.59 10.55 5.64
N LEU A 289 17.82 9.45 6.37
CA LEU A 289 16.91 8.98 7.43
C LEU A 289 16.82 9.97 8.60
N GLN A 290 17.92 10.65 8.93
CA GLN A 290 17.94 11.69 9.96
C GLN A 290 17.14 12.92 9.55
N THR A 291 17.33 13.41 8.33
CA THR A 291 16.61 14.56 7.78
C THR A 291 15.11 14.29 7.72
N SER A 292 14.70 13.08 7.32
CA SER A 292 13.30 12.67 7.25
C SER A 292 12.68 12.22 8.58
N HIS A 293 13.36 12.43 9.71
CA HIS A 293 12.95 12.03 11.05
C HIS A 293 12.70 10.52 11.24
N LYS A 294 13.33 9.69 10.42
CA LYS A 294 13.19 8.22 10.53
C LYS A 294 14.22 7.60 11.50
N TYR A 295 14.34 8.19 12.66
CA TYR A 295 15.36 7.86 13.67
C TYR A 295 15.33 6.40 14.14
N HIS A 296 14.19 5.74 14.09
CA HIS A 296 14.08 4.32 14.46
C HIS A 296 14.83 3.40 13.48
N ASN A 297 15.04 3.81 12.24
CA ASN A 297 15.85 3.05 11.28
C ASN A 297 17.35 3.27 11.50
N ILE A 298 17.76 4.41 12.07
CA ILE A 298 19.16 4.70 12.42
C ILE A 298 19.56 3.94 13.71
N LYS A 299 18.65 3.91 14.69
CA LYS A 299 18.90 3.26 16.00
C LYS A 299 19.00 1.73 15.91
N ASN A 300 18.49 1.14 14.85
CA ASN A 300 18.48 -0.30 14.66
C ASN A 300 19.28 -0.63 13.39
N PRO A 301 20.28 -1.53 13.46
CA PRO A 301 21.07 -1.91 12.29
C PRO A 301 20.16 -2.52 11.22
N LEU A 302 19.95 -1.80 10.11
CA LEU A 302 19.00 -2.19 9.05
C LEU A 302 19.31 -3.56 8.48
N LEU A 303 20.56 -3.78 8.03
CA LEU A 303 20.97 -5.04 7.42
C LEU A 303 20.82 -6.23 8.37
N GLU A 304 21.27 -6.08 9.62
CA GLU A 304 21.18 -7.12 10.63
C GLU A 304 19.73 -7.46 10.96
N SER A 305 18.87 -6.43 11.11
CA SER A 305 17.45 -6.60 11.41
C SER A 305 16.74 -7.35 10.28
N LEU A 306 16.97 -6.95 9.02
CA LEU A 306 16.39 -7.61 7.84
C LEU A 306 16.90 -9.04 7.66
N TYR A 307 18.20 -9.25 7.92
CA TYR A 307 18.78 -10.59 7.91
C TYR A 307 18.17 -11.50 8.99
N THR A 308 17.96 -10.96 10.20
CA THR A 308 17.32 -11.68 11.30
C THR A 308 15.89 -12.08 10.94
N LEU A 309 15.10 -11.18 10.34
CA LEU A 309 13.75 -11.48 9.86
C LEU A 309 13.78 -12.60 8.82
N LYS A 310 14.58 -12.44 7.75
CA LYS A 310 14.75 -13.45 6.70
C LYS A 310 15.15 -14.81 7.30
N LYS A 311 16.18 -14.85 8.12
CA LYS A 311 16.69 -16.08 8.74
C LYS A 311 15.63 -16.76 9.61
N ASN A 312 14.76 -15.99 10.27
CA ASN A 312 13.68 -16.53 11.09
C ASN A 312 12.40 -16.84 10.33
N GLY A 313 12.41 -16.76 9.00
CA GLY A 313 11.33 -17.22 8.14
C GLY A 313 10.22 -16.18 7.91
N MET A 314 10.50 -14.90 8.18
CA MET A 314 9.63 -13.78 7.80
C MET A 314 9.92 -13.36 6.36
N GLU A 315 8.87 -13.20 5.58
CA GLU A 315 8.93 -12.60 4.24
C GLU A 315 8.84 -11.09 4.39
N VAL A 316 9.82 -10.37 3.85
CA VAL A 316 9.89 -8.91 3.92
C VAL A 316 9.56 -8.30 2.56
N ILE A 317 8.60 -7.38 2.54
CA ILE A 317 8.41 -6.43 1.45
C ILE A 317 9.05 -5.12 1.90
N GLY A 318 10.07 -4.65 1.17
CA GLY A 318 10.77 -3.40 1.49
C GLY A 318 10.12 -2.20 0.81
N SER A 319 10.11 -1.04 1.48
CA SER A 319 9.74 0.23 0.87
C SER A 319 10.92 1.17 0.87
N PHE A 320 11.13 1.84 -0.26
CA PHE A 320 12.17 2.85 -0.48
C PHE A 320 11.57 4.08 -1.14
N ILE A 321 12.16 5.24 -0.83
CA ILE A 321 11.77 6.54 -1.38
C ILE A 321 13.00 7.19 -1.98
N ILE A 322 12.88 7.72 -3.20
CA ILE A 322 13.89 8.54 -3.85
C ILE A 322 13.39 9.98 -3.94
N GLY A 323 14.30 10.96 -3.82
CA GLY A 323 13.99 12.38 -3.81
C GLY A 323 13.87 12.96 -2.40
N LEU A 324 14.24 12.23 -1.36
CA LEU A 324 14.30 12.75 0.01
C LEU A 324 15.38 13.85 0.12
N ASP A 325 15.11 14.88 0.93
CA ASP A 325 16.09 15.93 1.21
C ASP A 325 17.36 15.34 1.84
N GLY A 326 18.50 15.89 1.46
CA GLY A 326 19.82 15.39 1.87
C GLY A 326 20.34 14.21 1.04
N GLU A 327 19.61 13.73 0.05
CA GLU A 327 20.13 12.76 -0.91
C GLU A 327 21.23 13.36 -1.78
N THR A 328 22.25 12.55 -2.06
CA THR A 328 23.29 12.87 -3.04
C THR A 328 23.09 12.04 -4.31
N LYS A 329 23.72 12.46 -5.40
CA LYS A 329 23.75 11.71 -6.66
C LYS A 329 24.13 10.25 -6.43
N GLY A 330 23.46 9.33 -7.17
CA GLY A 330 23.64 7.88 -7.03
C GLY A 330 22.76 7.25 -5.92
N ALA A 331 21.74 7.95 -5.42
CA ALA A 331 20.80 7.40 -4.44
C ALA A 331 20.12 6.11 -4.96
N GLY A 332 19.70 6.09 -6.23
CA GLY A 332 19.13 4.91 -6.87
C GLY A 332 20.08 3.71 -6.88
N GLU A 333 21.36 3.93 -7.17
CA GLU A 333 22.38 2.87 -7.14
C GLU A 333 22.60 2.33 -5.72
N ARG A 334 22.66 3.21 -4.70
CA ARG A 334 22.82 2.81 -3.29
C ARG A 334 21.63 1.99 -2.81
N ILE A 335 20.41 2.38 -3.21
CA ILE A 335 19.18 1.60 -2.93
C ILE A 335 19.27 0.21 -3.57
N CYS A 336 19.65 0.12 -4.85
CA CYS A 336 19.82 -1.15 -5.55
C CYS A 336 20.88 -2.04 -4.88
N ALA A 337 22.02 -1.47 -4.51
CA ALA A 337 23.08 -2.20 -3.82
C ALA A 337 22.63 -2.75 -2.46
N PHE A 338 21.89 -1.96 -1.70
CA PHE A 338 21.31 -2.38 -0.42
C PHE A 338 20.29 -3.53 -0.60
N ILE A 339 19.44 -3.44 -1.62
CA ILE A 339 18.45 -4.50 -1.93
C ILE A 339 19.16 -5.80 -2.33
N GLU A 340 20.24 -5.72 -3.12
CA GLU A 340 21.04 -6.91 -3.47
C GLU A 340 21.74 -7.56 -2.26
N GLN A 341 22.18 -6.76 -1.27
CA GLN A 341 22.76 -7.29 -0.03
C GLN A 341 21.71 -8.02 0.83
N THR A 342 20.49 -7.52 0.87
CA THR A 342 19.40 -8.13 1.67
C THR A 342 18.72 -9.29 0.96
N ASP A 343 18.84 -9.38 -0.36
CA ASP A 343 18.10 -10.25 -1.27
C ASP A 343 16.57 -10.06 -1.24
N ILE A 344 16.04 -8.99 -0.66
CA ILE A 344 14.57 -8.76 -0.60
C ILE A 344 14.02 -8.72 -2.03
N PRO A 345 13.12 -9.65 -2.41
CA PRO A 345 12.68 -9.75 -3.80
C PRO A 345 11.67 -8.66 -4.17
N VAL A 346 10.69 -8.42 -3.31
CA VAL A 346 9.60 -7.48 -3.56
C VAL A 346 9.89 -6.18 -2.81
N THR A 347 10.13 -5.12 -3.56
CA THR A 347 10.49 -3.81 -3.00
C THR A 347 9.72 -2.71 -3.71
N MET A 348 8.98 -1.92 -2.96
CA MET A 348 8.36 -0.71 -3.48
C MET A 348 9.41 0.40 -3.53
N LEU A 349 9.64 0.97 -4.69
CA LEU A 349 10.42 2.19 -4.85
C LEU A 349 9.49 3.27 -5.38
N GLY A 350 9.33 4.35 -4.62
CA GLY A 350 8.51 5.50 -4.96
C GLY A 350 9.31 6.78 -5.01
N VAL A 351 8.81 7.77 -5.75
CA VAL A 351 9.30 9.15 -5.71
C VAL A 351 8.58 9.87 -4.57
N LEU A 352 9.31 10.67 -3.77
CA LEU A 352 8.74 11.39 -2.65
C LEU A 352 7.62 12.32 -3.09
N GLN A 353 6.53 12.28 -2.36
CA GLN A 353 5.43 13.23 -2.46
C GLN A 353 5.18 13.89 -1.10
N ALA A 354 5.07 15.20 -1.07
CA ALA A 354 4.63 15.91 0.11
C ALA A 354 3.11 15.75 0.25
N ALA A 355 2.69 14.82 1.09
CA ALA A 355 1.27 14.62 1.35
C ALA A 355 0.70 15.84 2.12
N PRO A 356 -0.53 16.29 1.81
CA PRO A 356 -1.13 17.46 2.43
C PRO A 356 -1.12 17.40 3.96
N HIS A 357 -0.77 18.53 4.59
CA HIS A 357 -0.75 18.70 6.05
C HIS A 357 0.26 17.85 6.84
N THR A 358 1.17 17.14 6.16
CA THR A 358 2.30 16.47 6.82
C THR A 358 3.34 17.48 7.30
N SER A 359 4.24 17.08 8.20
CA SER A 359 5.36 17.93 8.62
C SER A 359 6.23 18.35 7.44
N LEU A 360 6.44 17.45 6.47
CA LEU A 360 7.13 17.73 5.19
C LEU A 360 6.40 18.82 4.40
N TRP A 361 5.07 18.69 4.24
CA TRP A 361 4.26 19.69 3.53
C TRP A 361 4.44 21.09 4.13
N HIS A 362 4.27 21.21 5.45
CA HIS A 362 4.39 22.51 6.12
C HIS A 362 5.81 23.07 6.08
N ARG A 363 6.84 22.22 6.16
CA ARG A 363 8.22 22.67 6.01
C ARG A 363 8.48 23.20 4.61
N LEU A 364 8.12 22.46 3.58
CA LEU A 364 8.28 22.87 2.17
C LEU A 364 7.47 24.12 1.82
N GLU A 365 6.27 24.26 2.37
CA GLU A 365 5.44 25.48 2.22
C GLU A 365 6.16 26.69 2.82
N LYS A 366 6.70 26.58 4.04
CA LYS A 366 7.45 27.64 4.71
C LYS A 366 8.75 28.01 3.97
N GLU A 367 9.39 27.03 3.35
CA GLU A 367 10.59 27.20 2.53
C GLU A 367 10.28 27.76 1.13
N GLY A 368 9.02 27.84 0.73
CA GLY A 368 8.60 28.28 -0.61
C GLY A 368 8.87 27.24 -1.71
N ARG A 369 9.10 25.99 -1.34
CA ARG A 369 9.43 24.89 -2.24
C ARG A 369 8.22 24.02 -2.63
N LEU A 370 7.06 24.20 -1.97
CA LEU A 370 5.85 23.42 -2.26
C LEU A 370 5.18 23.91 -3.56
N ARG A 371 4.86 22.98 -4.44
CA ARG A 371 4.14 23.22 -5.70
C ARG A 371 2.72 22.70 -5.56
N ARG A 372 1.74 23.59 -5.42
CA ARG A 372 0.33 23.25 -5.21
C ARG A 372 -0.39 22.87 -6.50
N ASP A 373 0.13 23.30 -7.63
CA ASP A 373 -0.38 23.12 -8.99
C ASP A 373 0.13 21.84 -9.68
N VAL A 374 1.20 21.25 -9.15
CA VAL A 374 1.76 20.00 -9.67
C VAL A 374 1.18 18.84 -8.85
N GLY A 375 0.46 17.95 -9.51
CA GLY A 375 0.12 16.66 -8.91
C GLY A 375 -1.27 16.52 -8.36
N ASP A 376 -2.28 16.92 -9.12
CA ASP A 376 -3.65 16.41 -8.93
C ASP A 376 -3.73 14.89 -9.18
N ASP A 377 -2.72 14.30 -9.82
CA ASP A 377 -2.50 12.88 -9.96
C ASP A 377 -1.47 12.40 -8.92
N SER A 378 -1.87 12.31 -7.65
CA SER A 378 -1.07 11.67 -6.59
C SER A 378 -0.94 10.15 -6.80
N GLY A 379 -0.72 9.74 -8.03
CA GLY A 379 -0.49 8.36 -8.42
C GLY A 379 0.98 7.97 -8.25
N THR A 380 1.25 6.68 -8.31
CA THR A 380 2.59 6.05 -8.25
C THR A 380 3.61 6.65 -9.22
N PHE A 381 3.18 7.49 -10.17
CA PHE A 381 3.95 8.01 -11.29
C PHE A 381 3.89 9.54 -11.41
N SER A 382 3.59 10.24 -10.32
CA SER A 382 3.47 11.71 -10.35
C SER A 382 4.86 12.37 -10.34
N ALA A 383 4.93 13.55 -10.97
CA ALA A 383 6.05 14.46 -10.76
C ALA A 383 6.15 14.87 -9.28
N LEU A 384 7.33 15.33 -8.86
CA LEU A 384 7.49 15.87 -7.51
C LEU A 384 6.57 17.09 -7.34
N ASN A 385 5.81 17.13 -6.26
CA ASN A 385 4.97 18.28 -5.93
C ASN A 385 5.70 19.33 -5.06
N TYR A 386 7.02 19.36 -5.15
CA TYR A 386 7.89 20.30 -4.48
C TYR A 386 9.20 20.49 -5.27
N GLU A 387 9.97 21.51 -4.93
CA GLU A 387 11.31 21.75 -5.47
C GLU A 387 12.35 21.01 -4.61
N PRO A 388 13.00 19.95 -5.15
CA PRO A 388 13.98 19.16 -4.40
C PRO A 388 15.35 19.85 -4.31
N ASP A 389 16.21 19.37 -3.39
CA ASP A 389 17.59 19.89 -3.21
C ASP A 389 18.51 19.60 -4.40
N ARG A 390 18.17 18.62 -5.23
CA ARG A 390 18.94 18.24 -6.43
C ARG A 390 18.05 18.20 -7.69
N PRO A 391 18.63 18.22 -8.89
CA PRO A 391 17.87 18.31 -10.13
C PRO A 391 16.83 17.19 -10.27
N GLU A 392 15.55 17.56 -10.50
CA GLU A 392 14.44 16.64 -10.65
C GLU A 392 14.67 15.60 -11.75
N ALA A 393 15.21 16.02 -12.89
CA ALA A 393 15.51 15.13 -14.00
C ALA A 393 16.53 14.04 -13.61
N GLU A 394 17.47 14.35 -12.70
CA GLU A 394 18.43 13.39 -12.17
C GLU A 394 17.74 12.39 -11.25
N ILE A 395 16.86 12.86 -10.35
CA ILE A 395 16.05 12.00 -9.47
C ILE A 395 15.21 11.03 -10.29
N MET A 396 14.48 11.53 -11.29
CA MET A 396 13.63 10.71 -12.13
C MET A 396 14.42 9.74 -13.00
N GLN A 397 15.59 10.12 -13.47
CA GLN A 397 16.47 9.22 -14.21
C GLN A 397 16.98 8.08 -13.33
N GLU A 398 17.44 8.36 -12.11
CA GLU A 398 17.86 7.35 -11.13
C GLU A 398 16.69 6.44 -10.72
N TYR A 399 15.48 6.99 -10.63
CA TYR A 399 14.26 6.22 -10.38
C TYR A 399 14.00 5.19 -11.49
N ILE A 400 14.07 5.60 -12.76
CA ILE A 400 13.91 4.70 -13.91
C ILE A 400 15.00 3.62 -13.88
N GLU A 401 16.25 4.00 -13.71
CA GLU A 401 17.40 3.08 -13.71
C GLU A 401 17.31 2.06 -12.57
N ALA A 402 16.86 2.49 -11.39
CA ALA A 402 16.65 1.60 -10.26
C ALA A 402 15.51 0.59 -10.53
N TRP A 403 14.38 1.01 -11.10
CA TRP A 403 13.32 0.10 -11.51
C TRP A 403 13.78 -0.88 -12.58
N ASP A 404 14.53 -0.40 -13.57
CA ASP A 404 15.09 -1.23 -14.63
C ASP A 404 16.04 -2.28 -14.09
N TYR A 405 16.86 -1.92 -13.12
CA TYR A 405 17.79 -2.83 -12.47
C TYR A 405 17.06 -3.86 -11.59
N LEU A 406 16.17 -3.41 -10.71
CA LEU A 406 15.54 -4.24 -9.70
C LEU A 406 14.57 -5.27 -10.31
N TYR A 407 13.88 -4.88 -11.37
CA TYR A 407 12.85 -5.69 -12.01
C TYR A 407 13.23 -6.19 -13.41
N GLU A 408 14.53 -6.19 -13.75
CA GLU A 408 15.02 -7.04 -14.83
C GLU A 408 14.75 -8.50 -14.43
N PRO A 409 14.03 -9.28 -15.27
CA PRO A 409 13.51 -10.59 -14.86
C PRO A 409 14.55 -11.54 -14.30
N SER A 410 15.74 -11.61 -14.93
CA SER A 410 16.80 -12.53 -14.50
C SER A 410 17.37 -12.14 -13.12
N ARG A 411 17.55 -10.84 -12.86
CA ARG A 411 18.01 -10.30 -11.57
C ARG A 411 16.98 -10.53 -10.46
N TYR A 412 15.72 -10.19 -10.75
CA TYR A 412 14.62 -10.41 -9.81
C TYR A 412 14.51 -11.86 -9.38
N LEU A 413 14.46 -12.80 -10.34
CA LEU A 413 14.36 -14.23 -10.08
C LEU A 413 15.58 -14.76 -9.32
N ALA A 414 16.79 -14.27 -9.63
CA ALA A 414 18.00 -14.64 -8.90
C ALA A 414 17.95 -14.17 -7.43
N ARG A 415 17.49 -12.95 -7.19
CA ARG A 415 17.32 -12.36 -5.85
C ARG A 415 16.26 -13.12 -5.05
N ALA A 416 15.09 -13.38 -5.64
CA ALA A 416 14.05 -14.21 -5.02
C ALA A 416 14.57 -15.61 -4.65
N TYR A 417 15.31 -16.24 -5.54
CA TYR A 417 15.90 -17.55 -5.30
C TYR A 417 16.86 -17.54 -4.11
N ARG A 418 17.81 -16.61 -4.05
CA ARG A 418 18.75 -16.46 -2.93
C ARG A 418 18.02 -16.20 -1.61
N TYR A 419 17.00 -15.33 -1.65
CA TYR A 419 16.20 -15.00 -0.45
C TYR A 419 15.57 -16.24 0.17
N TYR A 420 14.84 -17.03 -0.63
CA TYR A 420 14.14 -18.21 -0.12
C TYR A 420 15.05 -19.40 0.20
N LEU A 421 16.21 -19.50 -0.46
CA LEU A 421 17.23 -20.48 -0.06
C LEU A 421 17.82 -20.19 1.32
N ALA A 422 18.05 -18.91 1.62
CA ALA A 422 18.63 -18.48 2.90
C ALA A 422 17.62 -18.52 4.05
N MET A 423 16.31 -18.59 3.76
CA MET A 423 15.29 -18.73 4.79
C MET A 423 15.38 -20.08 5.50
N ARG A 424 15.17 -20.10 6.82
CA ARG A 424 14.97 -21.37 7.50
C ARG A 424 13.82 -22.15 6.87
N PRO A 425 13.90 -23.50 6.79
CA PRO A 425 12.78 -24.34 6.41
C PRO A 425 11.55 -24.06 7.26
N VAL A 426 10.36 -24.23 6.68
CA VAL A 426 9.11 -24.20 7.46
C VAL A 426 9.20 -25.28 8.52
N ARG A 427 9.01 -24.92 9.78
CA ARG A 427 8.99 -25.89 10.89
C ARG A 427 7.81 -26.83 10.68
N ARG A 428 8.03 -27.95 10.01
CA ARG A 428 7.19 -29.12 10.21
C ARG A 428 7.40 -29.57 11.65
N ALA A 429 6.34 -30.08 12.30
CA ALA A 429 6.52 -30.77 13.55
C ALA A 429 7.79 -31.60 13.49
N GLN A 430 8.86 -31.15 14.10
CA GLN A 430 9.86 -32.10 14.52
C GLN A 430 9.11 -32.99 15.49
N ALA A 431 8.70 -34.10 14.90
CA ALA A 431 8.01 -35.13 15.62
C ALA A 431 8.83 -35.46 16.86
N VAL A 432 8.11 -35.59 17.94
CA VAL A 432 8.41 -36.48 19.03
C VAL A 432 9.54 -36.05 19.96
N GLY A 433 9.16 -35.56 21.11
CA GLY A 433 9.94 -35.72 22.35
C GLY A 433 10.32 -34.47 23.12
N VAL A 434 10.04 -33.29 22.62
CA VAL A 434 10.12 -32.07 23.44
C VAL A 434 8.75 -31.42 23.40
N GLU A 435 8.14 -31.19 24.55
CA GLU A 435 7.02 -30.28 24.72
C GLU A 435 7.49 -28.87 24.34
N SER A 436 7.65 -28.65 23.04
CA SER A 436 7.80 -27.33 22.48
C SER A 436 6.42 -26.67 22.55
N THR A 437 6.26 -25.76 23.47
CA THR A 437 5.07 -24.91 23.62
C THR A 437 4.87 -24.00 22.44
N LEU A 438 5.79 -23.97 21.46
CA LEU A 438 5.72 -23.17 20.25
C LEU A 438 5.15 -24.00 19.10
N PRO A 439 4.10 -23.49 18.43
CA PRO A 439 3.43 -24.22 17.37
C PRO A 439 4.20 -24.24 16.07
N MET A 440 3.95 -25.31 15.38
CA MET A 440 4.45 -25.60 14.05
C MET A 440 3.95 -24.63 12.98
N ASP A 441 4.84 -24.36 12.03
CA ASP A 441 4.50 -23.79 10.72
C ASP A 441 3.64 -24.80 9.93
N ARG A 442 2.35 -24.88 10.18
CA ARG A 442 1.45 -25.58 9.26
C ARG A 442 1.15 -24.68 8.09
N VAL A 443 1.29 -25.21 6.88
CA VAL A 443 0.55 -24.63 5.75
C VAL A 443 -0.93 -24.77 6.10
N PRO A 444 -1.70 -23.68 6.14
CA PRO A 444 -3.11 -23.77 6.47
C PRO A 444 -3.77 -24.87 5.64
N ASP A 445 -4.45 -25.79 6.28
CA ASP A 445 -5.30 -26.76 5.57
C ASP A 445 -6.53 -26.01 5.05
N GLN A 446 -6.30 -25.29 3.97
CA GLN A 446 -7.34 -24.55 3.26
C GLN A 446 -8.12 -25.55 2.42
N GLY A 447 -8.88 -26.43 3.04
CA GLY A 447 -9.65 -27.50 2.43
C GLY A 447 -9.52 -27.54 0.91
N LEU A 448 -8.77 -28.49 0.38
CA LEU A 448 -8.48 -28.64 -1.06
C LEU A 448 -9.80 -28.85 -1.82
N THR A 449 -10.49 -27.78 -2.17
CA THR A 449 -11.61 -27.86 -3.11
C THR A 449 -11.06 -28.12 -4.50
N LEU A 450 -11.73 -28.99 -5.27
CA LEU A 450 -11.35 -29.27 -6.66
C LEU A 450 -11.15 -27.99 -7.50
N ARG A 451 -12.00 -26.98 -7.26
CA ARG A 451 -11.89 -25.65 -7.89
C ARG A 451 -10.55 -24.98 -7.58
N ARG A 452 -10.06 -25.08 -6.35
CA ARG A 452 -8.80 -24.46 -5.93
C ARG A 452 -7.60 -25.18 -6.54
N ILE A 453 -7.61 -26.51 -6.54
CA ILE A 453 -6.58 -27.31 -7.21
C ILE A 453 -6.51 -26.91 -8.69
N LEU A 454 -7.63 -26.77 -9.38
CA LEU A 454 -7.68 -26.35 -10.77
C LEU A 454 -7.11 -24.92 -10.98
N ILE A 455 -7.38 -23.99 -10.06
CA ILE A 455 -6.82 -22.64 -10.12
C ILE A 455 -5.30 -22.68 -9.94
N GLU A 456 -4.80 -23.41 -8.93
CA GLU A 456 -3.36 -23.54 -8.66
C GLU A 456 -2.63 -24.23 -9.83
N VAL A 457 -3.19 -25.31 -10.39
CA VAL A 457 -2.63 -25.98 -11.57
C VAL A 457 -2.62 -25.07 -12.79
N LYS A 458 -3.70 -24.34 -13.04
CA LYS A 458 -3.78 -23.37 -14.14
C LYS A 458 -2.77 -22.24 -13.98
N ALA A 459 -2.61 -21.71 -12.77
CA ALA A 459 -1.62 -20.69 -12.45
C ALA A 459 -0.20 -21.24 -12.69
N PHE A 460 0.08 -22.44 -12.20
CA PHE A 460 1.35 -23.11 -12.40
C PHE A 460 1.69 -23.30 -13.90
N LEU A 461 0.75 -23.82 -14.70
CA LEU A 461 0.96 -24.01 -16.13
C LEU A 461 1.17 -22.68 -16.88
N LYS A 462 0.46 -21.62 -16.49
CA LYS A 462 0.65 -20.27 -17.07
C LYS A 462 2.04 -19.72 -16.77
N ILE A 463 2.51 -19.82 -15.53
CA ILE A 463 3.84 -19.35 -15.14
C ILE A 463 4.93 -20.15 -15.85
N LEU A 464 4.79 -21.47 -15.94
CA LEU A 464 5.71 -22.29 -16.73
C LEU A 464 5.75 -21.85 -18.20
N TRP A 465 4.60 -21.46 -18.76
CA TRP A 465 4.55 -20.89 -20.11
C TRP A 465 5.24 -19.54 -20.21
N TRP A 466 4.93 -18.61 -19.30
CA TRP A 466 5.45 -17.25 -19.34
C TRP A 466 6.94 -17.18 -19.03
N GLN A 467 7.41 -17.91 -18.02
CA GLN A 467 8.79 -17.83 -17.54
C GLN A 467 9.65 -19.04 -17.94
N GLY A 468 9.05 -20.22 -18.05
CA GLY A 468 9.78 -21.46 -18.27
C GLY A 468 9.99 -21.85 -19.74
N LEU A 469 9.22 -21.30 -20.69
CA LEU A 469 9.31 -21.69 -22.10
C LEU A 469 9.70 -20.55 -23.04
N ARG A 470 9.10 -19.36 -22.89
CA ARG A 470 9.26 -18.26 -23.86
C ARG A 470 10.53 -17.42 -23.67
N PRO A 471 10.92 -16.98 -22.45
CA PRO A 471 11.98 -15.99 -22.27
C PRO A 471 13.40 -16.55 -22.47
N SER A 472 14.36 -15.65 -22.68
CA SER A 472 15.78 -15.98 -22.72
C SER A 472 16.30 -16.59 -21.41
N TYR A 473 15.73 -16.18 -20.26
CA TYR A 473 16.10 -16.65 -18.92
C TYR A 473 15.41 -17.97 -18.50
N ARG A 474 14.70 -18.66 -19.40
CA ARG A 474 13.99 -19.92 -19.09
C ARG A 474 14.85 -21.01 -18.45
N ARG A 475 16.12 -21.13 -18.83
CA ARG A 475 17.05 -22.11 -18.22
C ARG A 475 17.27 -21.81 -16.75
N GLN A 476 17.41 -20.55 -16.39
CA GLN A 476 17.53 -20.08 -15.00
C GLN A 476 16.30 -20.48 -14.19
N VAL A 477 15.09 -20.24 -14.71
CA VAL A 477 13.84 -20.59 -14.03
C VAL A 477 13.82 -22.09 -13.68
N TRP A 478 14.09 -22.96 -14.64
CA TRP A 478 14.10 -24.40 -14.37
C TRP A 478 15.18 -24.82 -13.38
N THR A 479 16.37 -24.26 -13.49
CA THR A 479 17.47 -24.53 -12.54
C THR A 479 17.10 -24.10 -11.13
N GLN A 480 16.48 -22.93 -10.98
CA GLN A 480 16.06 -22.38 -9.69
C GLN A 480 14.88 -23.15 -9.09
N LEU A 481 13.87 -23.51 -9.88
CA LEU A 481 12.76 -24.36 -9.42
C LEU A 481 13.26 -25.71 -8.91
N LEU A 482 14.14 -26.37 -9.68
CA LEU A 482 14.73 -27.65 -9.28
C LEU A 482 15.63 -27.49 -8.04
N GLY A 483 16.42 -26.41 -7.99
CA GLY A 483 17.28 -26.07 -6.85
C GLY A 483 16.47 -25.82 -5.59
N MET A 484 15.40 -25.05 -5.65
CA MET A 484 14.50 -24.79 -4.54
C MET A 484 13.82 -26.06 -4.04
N TRP A 485 13.33 -26.89 -4.97
CA TRP A 485 12.70 -28.17 -4.63
C TRP A 485 13.66 -29.12 -3.90
N ARG A 486 14.95 -29.13 -4.28
CA ARG A 486 15.99 -29.99 -3.66
C ARG A 486 16.51 -29.45 -2.34
N GLN A 487 16.76 -28.13 -2.25
CA GLN A 487 17.50 -27.54 -1.14
C GLN A 487 16.58 -26.97 -0.04
N ASN A 488 15.43 -26.38 -0.43
CA ASN A 488 14.45 -25.86 0.54
C ASN A 488 13.00 -26.09 0.07
N PRO A 489 12.56 -27.38 -0.03
CA PRO A 489 11.23 -27.72 -0.58
C PRO A 489 10.08 -27.12 0.22
N THR A 490 10.30 -26.81 1.51
CA THR A 490 9.27 -26.21 2.36
C THR A 490 8.95 -24.77 1.99
N ARG A 491 9.87 -24.09 1.29
CA ARG A 491 9.70 -22.71 0.81
C ARG A 491 9.36 -22.64 -0.70
N PHE A 492 9.24 -23.78 -1.37
CA PHE A 492 8.97 -23.85 -2.80
C PHE A 492 7.71 -23.08 -3.19
N ARG A 493 6.62 -23.22 -2.42
CA ARG A 493 5.36 -22.54 -2.71
C ARG A 493 5.49 -21.01 -2.61
N GLN A 494 6.14 -20.50 -1.55
CA GLN A 494 6.37 -19.07 -1.37
C GLN A 494 7.25 -18.49 -2.50
N TYR A 495 8.37 -19.16 -2.77
CA TYR A 495 9.22 -18.80 -3.90
C TYR A 495 8.43 -18.75 -5.22
N PHE A 496 7.58 -19.74 -5.47
CA PHE A 496 6.75 -19.77 -6.67
C PHE A 496 5.75 -18.61 -6.72
N VAL A 497 5.09 -18.26 -5.61
CA VAL A 497 4.19 -17.09 -5.51
C VAL A 497 4.95 -15.81 -5.86
N THR A 498 6.15 -15.63 -5.30
CA THR A 498 7.00 -14.46 -5.61
C THR A 498 7.42 -14.43 -7.09
N CYS A 499 7.66 -15.58 -7.71
CA CYS A 499 7.87 -15.61 -9.18
C CYS A 499 6.62 -15.16 -9.96
N VAL A 500 5.41 -15.49 -9.47
CA VAL A 500 4.14 -15.02 -10.07
C VAL A 500 4.01 -13.51 -9.95
N GLU A 501 4.26 -12.95 -8.76
CA GLU A 501 4.24 -11.50 -8.51
C GLU A 501 5.24 -10.75 -9.39
N GLY A 502 6.35 -11.39 -9.74
CA GLY A 502 7.33 -10.85 -10.68
C GLY A 502 6.72 -10.43 -12.02
N GLU A 503 5.72 -11.15 -12.54
CA GLU A 503 5.06 -10.81 -13.81
C GLU A 503 4.33 -9.45 -13.76
N ASP A 504 3.74 -9.11 -12.63
CA ASP A 504 3.13 -7.79 -12.42
C ASP A 504 4.21 -6.70 -12.30
N LEU A 505 5.32 -7.00 -11.63
CA LEU A 505 6.42 -6.07 -11.42
C LEU A 505 7.24 -5.83 -12.70
N PHE A 506 7.36 -6.83 -13.57
CA PHE A 506 7.99 -6.66 -14.89
C PHE A 506 7.17 -5.74 -15.79
N ASP A 507 5.83 -5.86 -15.79
CA ASP A 507 4.97 -4.91 -16.50
C ASP A 507 5.06 -3.51 -15.87
N MET A 508 5.06 -3.44 -14.55
CA MET A 508 5.17 -2.17 -13.83
C MET A 508 6.46 -1.43 -14.18
N ARG A 509 7.58 -2.14 -14.31
CA ARG A 509 8.85 -1.57 -14.76
C ARG A 509 8.72 -0.83 -16.09
N GLU A 510 8.07 -1.42 -17.07
CA GLU A 510 7.86 -0.78 -18.37
C GLU A 510 6.97 0.47 -18.26
N ILE A 511 5.92 0.40 -17.45
CA ILE A 511 5.02 1.52 -17.20
C ILE A 511 5.74 2.66 -16.49
N VAL A 512 6.58 2.36 -15.49
CA VAL A 512 7.42 3.36 -14.80
C VAL A 512 8.33 4.05 -15.79
N ARG A 513 9.03 3.28 -16.61
CA ARG A 513 9.93 3.82 -17.64
C ARG A 513 9.20 4.76 -18.60
N GLU A 514 8.05 4.34 -19.11
CA GLU A 514 7.25 5.12 -20.06
C GLU A 514 6.78 6.44 -19.45
N LYS A 515 6.12 6.37 -18.28
CA LYS A 515 5.55 7.54 -17.61
C LYS A 515 6.60 8.51 -17.08
N ALA A 516 7.64 8.01 -16.42
CA ALA A 516 8.71 8.87 -15.92
C ALA A 516 9.51 9.52 -17.04
N THR A 517 9.72 8.82 -18.18
CA THR A 517 10.32 9.42 -19.37
C THR A 517 9.45 10.52 -19.97
N ALA A 518 8.13 10.38 -19.95
CA ALA A 518 7.21 11.42 -20.42
C ALA A 518 7.34 12.69 -19.56
N ILE A 519 7.35 12.54 -18.23
CA ILE A 519 7.55 13.67 -17.29
C ILE A 519 8.86 14.40 -17.56
N ILE A 520 9.98 13.68 -17.73
CA ILE A 520 11.28 14.29 -18.04
C ILE A 520 11.23 15.07 -19.37
N LYS A 521 10.51 14.55 -20.36
CA LYS A 521 10.37 15.25 -21.66
C LYS A 521 9.55 16.54 -21.55
N GLU A 522 8.47 16.52 -20.80
CA GLU A 522 7.64 17.71 -20.53
C GLU A 522 8.48 18.80 -19.86
N TRP A 523 9.24 18.49 -18.81
CA TRP A 523 10.12 19.46 -18.16
C TRP A 523 11.18 20.05 -19.09
N LYS A 524 11.79 19.23 -19.96
CA LYS A 524 12.76 19.71 -20.93
C LYS A 524 12.14 20.70 -21.94
N ILE A 525 10.90 20.47 -22.32
CA ILE A 525 10.15 21.37 -23.21
C ILE A 525 9.83 22.69 -22.48
N GLU A 526 9.35 22.64 -21.24
CA GLU A 526 9.06 23.83 -20.44
C GLU A 526 10.30 24.68 -20.18
N VAL A 527 11.43 24.06 -19.79
CA VAL A 527 12.71 24.75 -19.59
C VAL A 527 13.19 25.40 -20.89
N HIS A 528 13.04 24.71 -22.02
CA HIS A 528 13.43 25.26 -23.32
C HIS A 528 12.55 26.45 -23.72
N ALA A 529 11.23 26.36 -23.52
CA ALA A 529 10.28 27.45 -23.76
C ALA A 529 10.56 28.66 -22.86
N ALA A 530 10.82 28.43 -21.56
CA ALA A 530 11.18 29.48 -20.61
C ALA A 530 12.50 30.18 -20.97
N LEU A 531 13.50 29.44 -21.45
CA LEU A 531 14.75 30.00 -21.96
C LEU A 531 14.56 30.81 -23.25
N GLN A 532 13.72 30.35 -24.16
CA GLN A 532 13.39 31.09 -25.38
C GLN A 532 12.59 32.37 -25.08
N GLY A 533 11.61 32.33 -24.15
CA GLY A 533 10.87 33.49 -23.68
C GLY A 533 11.79 34.55 -23.04
N ARG A 534 12.75 34.13 -22.21
CA ARG A 534 13.75 35.05 -21.63
C ARG A 534 14.71 35.65 -22.67
N LEU A 535 15.00 34.95 -23.75
CA LEU A 535 15.79 35.46 -24.88
C LEU A 535 15.04 36.44 -25.73
N SER A 536 13.71 36.31 -25.85
CA SER A 536 12.85 37.28 -26.56
C SER A 536 12.65 38.59 -25.82
N ASP A 537 12.78 38.59 -24.50
CA ASP A 537 12.62 39.76 -23.62
C ASP A 537 13.93 40.54 -23.36
N LEU A 538 15.06 40.06 -23.92
CA LEU A 538 16.31 40.82 -23.87
C LEU A 538 16.21 41.97 -24.88
N PRO A 539 16.41 43.25 -24.47
CA PRO A 539 16.41 44.37 -25.39
C PRO A 539 17.52 44.16 -26.41
N LEU A 540 17.15 44.13 -27.68
CA LEU A 540 18.10 44.16 -28.80
C LEU A 540 19.02 45.35 -28.57
N GLY A 541 20.26 45.11 -28.21
CA GLY A 541 21.29 46.14 -28.10
C GLY A 541 21.39 46.91 -29.42
N PRO A 542 21.77 48.23 -29.43
CA PRO A 542 21.77 49.04 -30.60
C PRO A 542 22.67 48.45 -31.67
N SER A 543 22.09 48.24 -32.85
CA SER A 543 22.83 47.78 -34.05
C SER A 543 23.95 48.74 -34.36
N THR A 544 25.21 48.37 -34.09
CA THR A 544 26.40 49.04 -34.63
C THR A 544 26.51 48.69 -36.13
N SER A 545 25.71 49.36 -36.92
CA SER A 545 25.89 49.45 -38.37
C SER A 545 26.21 50.91 -38.70
N SER A 546 27.46 51.27 -38.69
CA SER A 546 28.07 52.32 -39.50
C SER A 546 29.50 52.57 -39.02
N ALA A 547 30.48 52.16 -39.75
CA ALA A 547 31.75 52.86 -40.04
C ALA A 547 32.85 51.89 -40.54
N ILE A 548 32.73 51.48 -41.78
CA ILE A 548 33.94 51.20 -42.61
C ILE A 548 33.66 51.81 -43.98
N GLN A 549 33.98 53.09 -44.09
CA GLN A 549 34.40 53.73 -45.31
C GLN A 549 35.55 54.67 -44.96
N ASP A 550 36.64 54.51 -45.71
CA ASP A 550 37.78 55.39 -45.90
C ASP A 550 38.86 55.49 -44.78
N LYS A 551 39.89 54.64 -44.83
CA LYS A 551 41.26 55.02 -45.31
C LYS A 551 42.17 53.80 -45.29
#